data_cfd6752db13accf348cd1354fbf79631
#
_entry.id   cfd6752db13accf348cd1354fbf79631
#
_cell.length_a   1.000
_cell.length_b   1.000
_cell.length_c   1.000
_cell.angle_alpha   90.00
_cell.angle_beta   90.00
_cell.angle_gamma   90.00
#
_symmetry.space_group_name_H-M   'P 1'
#
loop_
_entity.id
_entity.type
_entity.pdbx_description
1 polymer ?
#
loop_
_entity_poly.entity_id
_entity_poly.type
_entity_poly.pdbx_seq_one_letter_code
_entity_poly.pdbx_strand_id
1 'polypeptide(L)'
;MKKNLNLTSSPILKLLTQIAIPSMTGSMFQTLFNLVDTFYAGKISPDALAALAKAFPLYFIIISAGIGIVAGCNSLIANSLGSNNRVAASIYSYNSLIYAFFVSVFITLVGIFFSNDLLKLMGSTDAGVALSKEYTDIIFLGTIVFLILTSFNAILYAQGDTKTYRNVLIV
;
A
#
# COMPACT_ATOMS: atom_id res chain seq x y z
N MET A 1 -9.28 -27.83 -4.01
CA MET A 1 -10.13 -27.25 -5.07
C MET A 1 -10.49 -25.81 -4.67
N LYS A 2 -9.93 -24.79 -5.33
CA LYS A 2 -10.35 -23.39 -5.16
C LYS A 2 -11.76 -23.27 -5.77
N LYS A 3 -12.77 -23.08 -4.93
CA LYS A 3 -14.13 -22.81 -5.36
C LYS A 3 -14.11 -21.44 -6.03
N ASN A 4 -14.08 -21.41 -7.37
CA ASN A 4 -14.11 -20.16 -8.13
C ASN A 4 -15.37 -19.39 -7.70
N LEU A 5 -15.18 -18.27 -7.03
CA LEU A 5 -16.26 -17.35 -6.71
C LEU A 5 -16.77 -16.77 -8.03
N ASN A 6 -18.01 -17.09 -8.35
CA ASN A 6 -18.70 -16.48 -9.48
C ASN A 6 -19.22 -15.10 -8.99
N LEU A 7 -18.40 -14.05 -9.19
CA LEU A 7 -18.70 -12.70 -8.67
C LEU A 7 -19.97 -12.09 -9.25
N THR A 8 -20.44 -12.59 -10.39
CA THR A 8 -21.63 -12.08 -11.10
C THR A 8 -22.92 -12.84 -10.81
N SER A 9 -22.84 -14.08 -10.27
CA SER A 9 -24.03 -14.95 -10.12
C SER A 9 -24.29 -15.43 -8.69
N SER A 10 -23.37 -15.19 -7.76
CA SER A 10 -23.56 -15.63 -6.36
C SER A 10 -24.42 -14.63 -5.55
N PRO A 11 -25.15 -15.07 -4.51
CA PRO A 11 -25.90 -14.18 -3.63
C PRO A 11 -25.01 -13.10 -3.02
N ILE A 12 -25.46 -11.85 -3.05
CA ILE A 12 -24.67 -10.66 -2.62
C ILE A 12 -24.14 -10.81 -1.20
N LEU A 13 -24.96 -11.25 -0.26
CA LEU A 13 -24.56 -11.40 1.14
C LEU A 13 -23.40 -12.41 1.31
N LYS A 14 -23.41 -13.50 0.54
CA LYS A 14 -22.37 -14.53 0.56
C LYS A 14 -21.07 -13.99 -0.04
N LEU A 15 -21.14 -13.20 -1.11
CA LEU A 15 -20.00 -12.53 -1.70
C LEU A 15 -19.39 -11.51 -0.75
N LEU A 16 -20.22 -10.67 -0.14
CA LEU A 16 -19.80 -9.68 0.85
C LEU A 16 -19.01 -10.33 2.01
N THR A 17 -19.55 -11.36 2.63
CA THR A 17 -18.87 -12.03 3.75
C THR A 17 -17.55 -12.70 3.31
N GLN A 18 -17.52 -13.31 2.13
CA GLN A 18 -16.34 -14.02 1.64
C GLN A 18 -15.21 -13.08 1.21
N ILE A 19 -15.50 -11.84 0.80
CA ILE A 19 -14.53 -10.83 0.42
C ILE A 19 -14.18 -9.94 1.62
N ALA A 20 -15.17 -9.47 2.37
CA ALA A 20 -14.98 -8.53 3.46
C ALA A 20 -14.21 -9.14 4.64
N ILE A 21 -14.56 -10.35 5.07
CA ILE A 21 -13.92 -10.97 6.24
C ILE A 21 -12.41 -11.14 6.05
N PRO A 22 -11.88 -11.72 4.95
CA PRO A 22 -10.43 -11.82 4.75
C PRO A 22 -9.75 -10.46 4.63
N SER A 23 -10.39 -9.48 3.96
CA SER A 23 -9.83 -8.14 3.81
C SER A 23 -9.77 -7.40 5.14
N MET A 24 -10.83 -7.46 5.96
CA MET A 24 -10.85 -6.88 7.30
C MET A 24 -9.80 -7.52 8.21
N THR A 25 -9.64 -8.84 8.16
CA THR A 25 -8.60 -9.54 8.91
C THR A 25 -7.21 -9.06 8.51
N GLY A 26 -6.94 -8.92 7.21
CA GLY A 26 -5.67 -8.38 6.71
C GLY A 26 -5.41 -6.95 7.22
N SER A 27 -6.41 -6.06 7.10
CA SER A 27 -6.30 -4.68 7.59
C SER A 27 -6.10 -4.60 9.11
N MET A 28 -6.71 -5.50 9.87
CA MET A 28 -6.52 -5.60 11.32
C MET A 28 -5.07 -5.95 11.67
N PHE A 29 -4.46 -6.93 10.99
CA PHE A 29 -3.05 -7.25 11.18
C PHE A 29 -2.15 -6.07 10.82
N GLN A 30 -2.42 -5.38 9.71
CA GLN A 30 -1.69 -4.17 9.34
C GLN A 30 -1.75 -3.10 10.43
N THR A 31 -2.92 -2.86 11.00
CA THR A 31 -3.09 -1.91 12.10
C THR A 31 -2.30 -2.34 13.35
N LEU A 32 -2.30 -3.63 13.67
CA LEU A 32 -1.52 -4.17 14.77
C LEU A 32 -0.02 -3.97 14.57
N PHE A 33 0.52 -4.18 13.36
CA PHE A 33 1.91 -3.89 13.04
C PHE A 33 2.25 -2.42 13.30
N ASN A 34 1.44 -1.49 12.79
CA ASN A 34 1.64 -0.06 13.01
C ASN A 34 1.60 0.32 14.51
N LEU A 35 0.73 -0.34 15.28
CA LEU A 35 0.64 -0.11 16.74
C LEU A 35 1.90 -0.61 17.45
N VAL A 36 2.40 -1.77 17.07
CA VAL A 36 3.64 -2.35 17.63
C VAL A 36 4.83 -1.48 17.28
N ASP A 37 4.97 -1.02 16.04
CA ASP A 37 6.04 -0.11 15.63
C ASP A 37 6.03 1.18 16.45
N THR A 38 4.86 1.80 16.61
CA THR A 38 4.70 3.02 17.41
C THR A 38 5.06 2.78 18.88
N PHE A 39 4.67 1.63 19.43
CA PHE A 39 4.99 1.26 20.82
C PHE A 39 6.49 1.10 21.02
N TYR A 40 7.19 0.42 20.12
CA TYR A 40 8.65 0.26 20.22
C TYR A 40 9.39 1.57 19.97
N ALA A 41 8.96 2.40 19.01
CA ALA A 41 9.52 3.73 18.82
C ALA A 41 9.43 4.58 20.10
N GLY A 42 8.29 4.54 20.80
CA GLY A 42 8.09 5.23 22.07
C GLY A 42 8.98 4.69 23.21
N LYS A 43 9.36 3.41 23.16
CA LYS A 43 10.30 2.82 24.11
C LYS A 43 11.75 3.20 23.87
N ILE A 44 12.12 3.50 22.63
CA ILE A 44 13.49 3.92 22.27
C ILE A 44 13.77 5.30 22.85
N SER A 45 12.98 6.30 22.47
CA SER A 45 13.07 7.64 23.02
C SER A 45 11.85 8.49 22.60
N PRO A 46 11.56 9.58 23.35
CA PRO A 46 10.57 10.58 22.90
C PRO A 46 10.92 11.20 21.55
N ASP A 47 12.20 11.39 21.26
CA ASP A 47 12.66 11.94 19.97
C ASP A 47 12.42 10.97 18.80
N ALA A 48 12.58 9.66 19.01
CA ALA A 48 12.24 8.65 18.01
C ALA A 48 10.73 8.64 17.70
N LEU A 49 9.89 8.77 18.74
CA LEU A 49 8.45 8.88 18.56
C LEU A 49 8.05 10.17 17.82
N ALA A 50 8.71 11.29 18.14
CA ALA A 50 8.50 12.57 17.46
C ALA A 50 8.95 12.50 15.99
N ALA A 51 10.06 11.84 15.70
CA ALA A 51 10.55 11.62 14.34
C ALA A 51 9.56 10.78 13.52
N LEU A 52 9.04 9.69 14.10
CA LEU A 52 8.01 8.86 13.49
C LEU A 52 6.75 9.68 13.19
N ALA A 53 6.26 10.48 14.15
CA ALA A 53 5.09 11.32 13.97
C ALA A 53 5.25 12.33 12.83
N LYS A 54 6.45 12.90 12.66
CA LYS A 54 6.76 13.84 11.57
C LYS A 54 6.91 13.14 10.21
N ALA A 55 7.32 11.87 10.18
CA ALA A 55 7.39 11.09 8.95
C ALA A 55 5.99 10.66 8.44
N PHE A 56 4.97 10.61 9.31
CA PHE A 56 3.62 10.16 8.96
C PHE A 56 3.00 10.89 7.75
N PRO A 57 2.99 12.23 7.66
CA PRO A 57 2.44 12.93 6.49
C PRO A 57 3.14 12.56 5.18
N LEU A 58 4.45 12.34 5.20
CA LEU A 58 5.22 11.92 4.04
C LEU A 58 4.85 10.48 3.63
N TYR A 59 4.67 9.61 4.61
CA TYR A 59 4.18 8.26 4.40
C TYR A 59 2.76 8.23 3.79
N PHE A 60 1.87 9.16 4.19
CA PHE A 60 0.53 9.28 3.59
C PHE A 60 0.55 9.63 2.10
N ILE A 61 1.56 10.34 1.61
CA ILE A 61 1.73 10.60 0.18
C ILE A 61 1.93 9.25 -0.57
N ILE A 62 2.78 8.38 -0.03
CA ILE A 62 3.04 7.06 -0.59
C ILE A 62 1.78 6.18 -0.57
N ILE A 63 1.07 6.16 0.57
CA ILE A 63 -0.19 5.42 0.71
C ILE A 63 -1.22 5.93 -0.30
N SER A 64 -1.36 7.24 -0.46
CA SER A 64 -2.33 7.84 -1.39
C SER A 64 -2.06 7.44 -2.85
N ALA A 65 -0.77 7.42 -3.24
CA ALA A 65 -0.38 6.91 -4.55
C ALA A 65 -0.73 5.42 -4.70
N GLY A 66 -0.48 4.61 -3.68
CA GLY A 66 -0.85 3.20 -3.64
C GLY A 66 -2.37 2.98 -3.79
N ILE A 67 -3.18 3.74 -3.06
CA ILE A 67 -4.66 3.69 -3.17
C ILE A 67 -5.11 4.04 -4.59
N GLY A 68 -4.51 5.07 -5.21
CA GLY A 68 -4.80 5.44 -6.58
C GLY A 68 -4.49 4.32 -7.59
N ILE A 69 -3.34 3.65 -7.42
CA ILE A 69 -2.96 2.49 -8.23
C ILE A 69 -3.96 1.35 -8.05
N VAL A 70 -4.31 1.00 -6.81
CA VAL A 70 -5.30 -0.07 -6.54
C VAL A 70 -6.64 0.25 -7.18
N ALA A 71 -7.17 1.46 -6.99
CA ALA A 71 -8.48 1.85 -7.49
C ALA A 71 -8.53 1.83 -9.03
N GLY A 72 -7.53 2.42 -9.69
CA GLY A 72 -7.46 2.49 -11.14
C GLY A 72 -7.24 1.11 -11.78
N CYS A 73 -6.21 0.39 -11.34
CA CYS A 73 -5.83 -0.90 -11.92
C CYS A 73 -6.89 -1.97 -11.65
N ASN A 74 -7.40 -2.04 -10.41
CA ASN A 74 -8.46 -2.99 -10.06
C ASN A 74 -9.72 -2.77 -10.92
N SER A 75 -10.14 -1.52 -11.10
CA SER A 75 -11.31 -1.20 -11.92
C SER A 75 -11.15 -1.64 -13.38
N LEU A 76 -10.02 -1.32 -14.02
CA LEU A 76 -9.75 -1.68 -15.42
C LEU A 76 -9.66 -3.20 -15.60
N ILE A 77 -8.95 -3.88 -14.71
CA ILE A 77 -8.76 -5.34 -14.77
C ILE A 77 -10.09 -6.05 -14.51
N ALA A 78 -10.83 -5.66 -13.46
CA ALA A 78 -12.11 -6.27 -13.12
C ALA A 78 -13.16 -6.08 -14.23
N ASN A 79 -13.26 -4.89 -14.83
CA ASN A 79 -14.15 -4.65 -15.97
C ASN A 79 -13.79 -5.50 -17.18
N SER A 80 -12.50 -5.66 -17.47
CA SER A 80 -12.03 -6.51 -18.57
C SER A 80 -12.32 -7.98 -18.34
N LEU A 81 -12.17 -8.46 -17.10
CA LEU A 81 -12.52 -9.82 -16.72
C LEU A 81 -14.05 -10.02 -16.78
N GLY A 82 -14.83 -9.04 -16.34
CA GLY A 82 -16.29 -9.07 -16.39
C GLY A 82 -16.85 -9.11 -17.81
N SER A 83 -16.21 -8.43 -18.76
CA SER A 83 -16.53 -8.47 -20.20
C SER A 83 -15.93 -9.69 -20.93
N ASN A 84 -15.34 -10.63 -20.20
CA ASN A 84 -14.68 -11.83 -20.73
C ASN A 84 -13.47 -11.53 -21.65
N ASN A 85 -12.90 -10.33 -21.59
CA ASN A 85 -11.74 -9.91 -22.36
C ASN A 85 -10.44 -10.14 -21.58
N ARG A 86 -9.97 -11.38 -21.58
CA ARG A 86 -8.74 -11.77 -20.85
C ARG A 86 -7.48 -11.12 -21.40
N VAL A 87 -7.46 -10.80 -22.70
CA VAL A 87 -6.31 -10.13 -23.32
C VAL A 87 -6.17 -8.71 -22.75
N ALA A 88 -7.25 -7.94 -22.72
CA ALA A 88 -7.23 -6.60 -22.11
C ALA A 88 -6.87 -6.67 -20.62
N ALA A 89 -7.43 -7.62 -19.87
CA ALA A 89 -7.09 -7.80 -18.45
C ALA A 89 -5.59 -8.06 -18.23
N SER A 90 -4.96 -8.88 -19.10
CA SER A 90 -3.53 -9.14 -19.04
C SER A 90 -2.69 -7.90 -19.35
N ILE A 91 -3.09 -7.13 -20.38
CA ILE A 91 -2.41 -5.87 -20.76
C ILE A 91 -2.50 -4.86 -19.61
N TYR A 92 -3.67 -4.65 -19.01
CA TYR A 92 -3.82 -3.74 -17.87
C TYR A 92 -3.04 -4.20 -16.64
N SER A 93 -2.97 -5.51 -16.38
CA SER A 93 -2.16 -6.06 -15.28
C SER A 93 -0.66 -5.76 -15.48
N TYR A 94 -0.14 -5.97 -16.68
CA TYR A 94 1.25 -5.65 -17.00
C TYR A 94 1.53 -4.14 -16.91
N ASN A 95 0.67 -3.32 -17.51
CA ASN A 95 0.81 -1.87 -17.46
C ASN A 95 0.71 -1.33 -16.02
N SER A 96 -0.07 -1.95 -15.14
CA SER A 96 -0.16 -1.52 -13.75
C SER A 96 1.16 -1.68 -13.00
N LEU A 97 1.92 -2.75 -13.28
CA LEU A 97 3.25 -2.97 -12.69
C LEU A 97 4.26 -1.95 -13.19
N ILE A 98 4.26 -1.67 -14.51
CA ILE A 98 5.13 -0.65 -15.11
C ILE A 98 4.80 0.72 -14.51
N TYR A 99 3.52 1.07 -14.44
CA TYR A 99 3.07 2.34 -13.88
C TYR A 99 3.47 2.47 -12.41
N ALA A 100 3.26 1.42 -11.61
CA ALA A 100 3.67 1.39 -10.21
C ALA A 100 5.19 1.60 -10.05
N PHE A 101 6.00 0.99 -10.92
CA PHE A 101 7.44 1.17 -10.92
C PHE A 101 7.84 2.62 -11.20
N PHE A 102 7.32 3.24 -12.28
CA PHE A 102 7.66 4.62 -12.60
C PHE A 102 7.19 5.62 -11.54
N VAL A 103 5.98 5.44 -11.01
CA VAL A 103 5.45 6.28 -9.93
C VAL A 103 6.29 6.12 -8.67
N SER A 104 6.70 4.90 -8.33
CA SER A 104 7.53 4.66 -7.14
C SER A 104 8.92 5.29 -7.27
N VAL A 105 9.55 5.16 -8.43
CA VAL A 105 10.84 5.82 -8.70
C VAL A 105 10.71 7.34 -8.60
N PHE A 106 9.67 7.91 -9.19
CA PHE A 106 9.40 9.34 -9.12
C PHE A 106 9.21 9.82 -7.67
N ILE A 107 8.37 9.14 -6.89
CA ILE A 107 8.13 9.48 -5.47
C ILE A 107 9.41 9.33 -4.66
N THR A 108 10.19 8.27 -4.88
CA THR A 108 11.47 8.04 -4.19
C THR A 108 12.46 9.16 -4.48
N LEU A 109 12.63 9.53 -5.74
CA LEU A 109 13.54 10.62 -6.10
C LEU A 109 13.10 11.96 -5.49
N VAL A 110 11.85 12.35 -5.69
CA VAL A 110 11.30 13.57 -5.12
C VAL A 110 11.38 13.54 -3.59
N GLY A 111 11.03 12.42 -2.98
CA GLY A 111 11.07 12.25 -1.53
C GLY A 111 12.47 12.45 -0.96
N ILE A 112 13.48 11.76 -1.50
CA ILE A 112 14.87 11.86 -1.02
C ILE A 112 15.42 13.27 -1.22
N PHE A 113 15.16 13.91 -2.36
CA PHE A 113 15.68 15.26 -2.65
C PHE A 113 15.03 16.33 -1.80
N PHE A 114 13.71 16.24 -1.54
CA PHE A 114 12.94 17.27 -0.85
C PHE A 114 12.58 16.96 0.61
N SER A 115 12.94 15.77 1.14
CA SER A 115 12.60 15.38 2.51
C SER A 115 13.10 16.37 3.55
N ASN A 116 14.28 16.93 3.38
CA ASN A 116 14.90 17.90 4.28
C ASN A 116 14.05 19.18 4.38
N ASP A 117 13.65 19.74 3.24
CA ASP A 117 12.87 20.96 3.17
C ASP A 117 11.46 20.76 3.71
N LEU A 118 10.84 19.61 3.40
CA LEU A 118 9.53 19.23 3.92
C LEU A 118 9.54 19.07 5.45
N LEU A 119 10.55 18.42 6.01
CA LEU A 119 10.68 18.25 7.46
C LEU A 119 10.92 19.58 8.17
N LYS A 120 11.68 20.50 7.57
CA LYS A 120 11.86 21.86 8.09
C LYS A 120 10.56 22.67 8.06
N LEU A 121 9.79 22.59 6.98
CA LEU A 121 8.47 23.22 6.87
C LEU A 121 7.49 22.70 7.94
N MET A 122 7.65 21.44 8.37
CA MET A 122 6.86 20.83 9.43
C MET A 122 7.34 21.19 10.85
N GLY A 123 8.23 22.19 10.98
CA GLY A 123 8.69 22.69 12.26
C GLY A 123 9.70 21.78 12.99
N SER A 124 10.46 21.00 12.25
CA SER A 124 11.56 20.22 12.84
C SER A 124 12.76 21.11 13.15
N THR A 125 13.33 20.93 14.34
CA THR A 125 14.65 21.50 14.67
C THR A 125 15.73 20.79 13.84
N ASP A 126 16.90 21.39 13.66
CA ASP A 126 17.97 20.77 12.85
C ASP A 126 18.39 19.39 13.37
N ALA A 127 18.43 19.19 14.68
CA ALA A 127 18.67 17.88 15.30
C ALA A 127 17.51 16.89 15.02
N GLY A 128 16.26 17.34 15.09
CA GLY A 128 15.08 16.54 14.79
C GLY A 128 14.94 16.20 13.30
N VAL A 129 15.42 17.06 12.41
CA VAL A 129 15.48 16.80 10.97
C VAL A 129 16.42 15.63 10.68
N ALA A 130 17.60 15.57 11.30
CA ALA A 130 18.56 14.49 11.05
C ALA A 130 17.95 13.11 11.37
N LEU A 131 17.33 12.94 12.54
CA LEU A 131 16.72 11.70 12.95
C LEU A 131 15.49 11.32 12.09
N SER A 132 14.62 12.30 11.83
CA SER A 132 13.44 12.10 10.99
C SER A 132 13.83 11.77 9.54
N LYS A 133 14.92 12.35 9.04
CA LYS A 133 15.41 12.12 7.69
C LYS A 133 15.92 10.69 7.50
N GLU A 134 16.73 10.16 8.42
CA GLU A 134 17.18 8.77 8.33
C GLU A 134 15.99 7.79 8.19
N TYR A 135 14.98 7.97 9.01
CA TYR A 135 13.76 7.16 8.95
C TYR A 135 13.00 7.35 7.63
N THR A 136 12.84 8.60 7.20
CA THR A 136 12.07 8.96 6.01
C THR A 136 12.74 8.50 4.73
N ASP A 137 14.08 8.58 4.64
CA ASP A 137 14.84 8.11 3.49
C ASP A 137 14.69 6.59 3.29
N ILE A 138 14.66 5.81 4.38
CA ILE A 138 14.38 4.36 4.33
C ILE A 138 12.97 4.10 3.80
N ILE A 139 11.98 4.86 4.25
CA ILE A 139 10.60 4.75 3.76
C ILE A 139 10.52 5.07 2.27
N PHE A 140 11.17 6.13 1.81
CA PHE A 140 11.19 6.47 0.39
C PHE A 140 11.89 5.42 -0.46
N LEU A 141 12.99 4.84 0.00
CA LEU A 141 13.64 3.71 -0.67
C LEU A 141 12.72 2.48 -0.73
N GLY A 142 11.98 2.21 0.35
CA GLY A 142 11.00 1.13 0.42
C GLY A 142 9.76 1.34 -0.46
N THR A 143 9.50 2.56 -0.93
CA THR A 143 8.33 2.90 -1.76
C THR A 143 8.25 2.05 -3.02
N ILE A 144 9.38 1.70 -3.64
CA ILE A 144 9.43 0.87 -4.85
C ILE A 144 8.80 -0.48 -4.58
N VAL A 145 9.23 -1.14 -3.51
CA VAL A 145 8.69 -2.45 -3.12
C VAL A 145 7.22 -2.33 -2.73
N PHE A 146 6.86 -1.30 -1.96
CA PHE A 146 5.49 -1.08 -1.50
C PHE A 146 4.51 -0.88 -2.66
N LEU A 147 4.81 -0.01 -3.63
CA LEU A 147 3.89 0.26 -4.75
C LEU A 147 3.80 -0.92 -5.73
N ILE A 148 4.87 -1.66 -5.94
CA ILE A 148 4.84 -2.90 -6.73
C ILE A 148 3.96 -3.95 -6.05
N LEU A 149 4.12 -4.19 -4.74
CA LEU A 149 3.27 -5.10 -3.97
C LEU A 149 1.80 -4.66 -4.00
N THR A 150 1.55 -3.36 -3.90
CA THR A 150 0.21 -2.79 -3.98
C THR A 150 -0.43 -3.05 -5.35
N SER A 151 0.35 -2.96 -6.44
CA SER A 151 -0.12 -3.30 -7.78
C SER A 151 -0.44 -4.80 -7.93
N PHE A 152 0.38 -5.70 -7.38
CA PHE A 152 0.05 -7.13 -7.32
C PHE A 152 -1.25 -7.39 -6.56
N ASN A 153 -1.45 -6.70 -5.43
CA ASN A 153 -2.70 -6.81 -4.67
C ASN A 153 -3.91 -6.34 -5.47
N ALA A 154 -3.78 -5.25 -6.26
CA ALA A 154 -4.85 -4.78 -7.15
C ALA A 154 -5.24 -5.86 -8.17
N ILE A 155 -4.26 -6.54 -8.77
CA ILE A 155 -4.49 -7.64 -9.71
C ILE A 155 -5.22 -8.82 -9.04
N LEU A 156 -4.83 -9.19 -7.82
CA LEU A 156 -5.47 -10.26 -7.05
C LEU A 156 -6.90 -9.89 -6.67
N TYR A 157 -7.13 -8.65 -6.21
CA TYR A 157 -8.46 -8.17 -5.87
C TYR A 157 -9.40 -8.13 -7.07
N ALA A 158 -8.92 -7.74 -8.24
CA ALA A 158 -9.69 -7.78 -9.48
C ALA A 158 -10.16 -9.19 -9.86
N GLN A 159 -9.41 -10.22 -9.44
CA GLN A 159 -9.77 -11.63 -9.62
C GLN A 159 -10.63 -12.19 -8.48
N GLY A 160 -10.93 -11.39 -7.45
CA GLY A 160 -11.66 -11.81 -6.25
C GLY A 160 -10.82 -12.62 -5.24
N ASP A 161 -9.50 -12.66 -5.40
CA ASP A 161 -8.60 -13.36 -4.47
C ASP A 161 -8.10 -12.44 -3.35
N THR A 162 -8.90 -12.32 -2.30
CA THR A 162 -8.53 -11.57 -1.09
C THR A 162 -7.81 -12.45 -0.05
N LYS A 163 -7.82 -13.79 -0.25
CA LYS A 163 -7.23 -14.74 0.71
C LYS A 163 -5.72 -14.76 0.62
N THR A 164 -5.17 -14.63 -0.57
CA THR A 164 -3.72 -14.59 -0.78
C THR A 164 -3.11 -13.41 -0.05
N TYR A 165 -3.69 -12.22 -0.16
CA TYR A 165 -3.26 -11.03 0.58
C TYR A 165 -3.23 -11.26 2.09
N ARG A 166 -4.35 -11.76 2.66
CA ARG A 166 -4.42 -12.08 4.09
C ARG A 166 -3.35 -13.07 4.52
N ASN A 167 -3.13 -14.14 3.75
CA ASN A 167 -2.18 -15.19 4.12
C ASN A 167 -0.73 -14.68 4.13
N VAL A 168 -0.38 -13.78 3.21
CA VAL A 168 0.95 -13.13 3.17
C VAL A 168 1.17 -12.23 4.39
N LEU A 169 0.10 -11.60 4.92
CA LEU A 169 0.22 -10.73 6.11
C LEU A 169 0.30 -11.49 7.44
N ILE A 170 -0.12 -12.76 7.48
CA ILE A 170 -0.13 -13.59 8.70
C ILE A 170 1.17 -14.38 8.86
N VAL A 171 1.94 -14.59 7.80
CA VAL A 171 3.23 -15.29 7.80
C VAL A 171 4.36 -14.34 8.11
#